data_5d909ce65b8faa29c96b28fb6eb5b703
#
_entry.id   5d909ce65b8faa29c96b28fb6eb5b703
#
_cell.length_a   1.000
_cell.length_b   1.000
_cell.length_c   1.000
_cell.angle_alpha   90.00
_cell.angle_beta   90.00
_cell.angle_gamma   90.00
#
_symmetry.space_group_name_H-M   'P 1'
#
loop_
_entity.id
_entity.type
_entity.pdbx_description
1 polymer ?
#
loop_
_entity_poly.entity_id
_entity_poly.type
_entity_poly.pdbx_seq_one_letter_code
_entity_poly.pdbx_strand_id
1 'polypeptide(L)'
;TEWIGICYAHLGQYEAAVKALDSFSGKDQMIAPAMKGAMGNCYAQLGQLDKAASMLLSAADEADNNSLSPIYLQQAGEILVKQGKYDDAIKAYTKIKDKYFRSYQSMDIDKYIEQAKLLKK
;
A
#
# COMPACT_ATOMS: atom_id res chain seq x y z
N THR A 1 -21.43 -7.13 -3.61
CA THR A 1 -21.78 -5.76 -3.35
C THR A 1 -21.26 -4.81 -4.42
N GLU A 2 -21.79 -3.62 -4.45
CA GLU A 2 -21.42 -2.62 -5.46
C GLU A 2 -19.94 -2.24 -5.40
N TRP A 3 -19.39 -2.13 -4.20
CA TRP A 3 -17.98 -1.78 -4.02
C TRP A 3 -17.05 -2.79 -4.66
N ILE A 4 -17.36 -4.08 -4.49
CA ILE A 4 -16.55 -5.14 -5.07
C ILE A 4 -16.62 -5.08 -6.59
N GLY A 5 -17.81 -4.85 -7.14
CA GLY A 5 -17.98 -4.70 -8.59
C GLY A 5 -17.20 -3.53 -9.17
N ILE A 6 -17.23 -2.39 -8.47
CA ILE A 6 -16.48 -1.21 -8.87
C ILE A 6 -14.98 -1.49 -8.84
N CYS A 7 -14.50 -2.17 -7.79
CA CYS A 7 -13.08 -2.53 -7.69
C CYS A 7 -12.66 -3.48 -8.82
N TYR A 8 -13.47 -4.45 -9.17
CA TYR A 8 -13.16 -5.34 -10.29
C TYR A 8 -13.03 -4.56 -11.60
N ALA A 9 -13.96 -3.63 -11.83
CA ALA A 9 -13.93 -2.81 -13.05
C ALA A 9 -12.68 -1.96 -13.09
N HIS A 10 -12.32 -1.31 -11.99
CA HIS A 10 -11.13 -0.47 -11.91
C HIS A 10 -9.85 -1.28 -12.04
N LEU A 11 -9.77 -2.45 -11.42
CA LEU A 11 -8.61 -3.32 -11.54
C LEU A 11 -8.39 -3.76 -12.99
N GLY A 12 -9.47 -4.12 -13.68
CA GLY A 12 -9.39 -4.49 -15.09
C GLY A 12 -8.83 -3.36 -15.93
N GLN A 13 -9.28 -2.13 -15.68
CA GLN A 13 -8.81 -0.96 -16.40
C GLN A 13 -7.35 -0.64 -16.07
N TYR A 14 -6.97 -0.74 -14.81
CA TYR A 14 -5.59 -0.47 -14.39
C TYR A 14 -4.62 -1.50 -14.96
N GLU A 15 -4.99 -2.78 -14.92
CA GLU A 15 -4.14 -3.84 -15.48
C GLU A 15 -3.98 -3.68 -16.99
N ALA A 16 -5.06 -3.35 -17.68
CA ALA A 16 -5.00 -3.11 -19.12
C ALA A 16 -4.11 -1.91 -19.43
N ALA A 17 -4.22 -0.84 -18.64
CA ALA A 17 -3.41 0.35 -18.83
C ALA A 17 -1.92 0.05 -18.63
N VAL A 18 -1.59 -0.74 -17.61
CA VAL A 18 -0.21 -1.16 -17.34
C VAL A 18 0.36 -1.93 -18.51
N LYS A 19 -0.39 -2.91 -19.02
CA LYS A 19 0.06 -3.72 -20.15
C LYS A 19 0.26 -2.88 -21.40
N ALA A 20 -0.65 -1.94 -21.65
CA ALA A 20 -0.53 -1.04 -22.80
C ALA A 20 0.71 -0.16 -22.69
N LEU A 21 0.97 0.39 -21.51
CA LEU A 21 2.14 1.23 -21.28
C LEU A 21 3.44 0.44 -21.43
N ASP A 22 3.47 -0.77 -20.88
CA ASP A 22 4.65 -1.62 -20.99
C ASP A 22 4.96 -1.98 -22.43
N SER A 23 3.95 -2.30 -23.23
CA SER A 23 4.15 -2.69 -24.61
C SER A 23 4.54 -1.49 -25.49
N PHE A 24 4.17 -0.27 -25.09
CA PHE A 24 4.37 0.92 -25.88
C PHE A 24 5.73 1.57 -25.68
N SER A 25 6.22 1.56 -24.45
CA SER A 25 7.41 2.35 -24.11
C SER A 25 8.53 1.56 -23.42
N GLY A 26 8.37 0.27 -23.31
CA GLY A 26 9.38 -0.57 -22.64
C GLY A 26 9.37 -0.37 -21.15
N LYS A 27 10.57 -0.41 -20.56
CA LYS A 27 10.72 -0.51 -19.11
C LYS A 27 10.62 0.81 -18.35
N ASP A 28 10.49 1.92 -19.05
CA ASP A 28 10.65 3.24 -18.42
C ASP A 28 9.36 3.90 -17.99
N GLN A 29 8.22 3.29 -18.24
CA GLN A 29 6.97 3.88 -17.82
C GLN A 29 6.48 3.31 -16.51
N MET A 30 6.45 4.18 -15.52
CA MET A 30 5.99 3.84 -14.19
C MET A 30 4.53 4.24 -14.03
N ILE A 31 3.76 3.37 -13.37
CA ILE A 31 2.38 3.69 -13.01
C ILE A 31 2.43 4.76 -11.92
N ALA A 32 1.56 5.77 -12.02
CA ALA A 32 1.48 6.81 -11.01
C ALA A 32 1.24 6.20 -9.63
N PRO A 33 1.92 6.68 -8.58
CA PRO A 33 1.74 6.13 -7.24
C PRO A 33 0.29 6.15 -6.76
N ALA A 34 -0.47 7.18 -7.09
CA ALA A 34 -1.88 7.25 -6.70
C ALA A 34 -2.69 6.12 -7.33
N MET A 35 -2.37 5.75 -8.57
CA MET A 35 -3.03 4.64 -9.26
C MET A 35 -2.68 3.31 -8.60
N LYS A 36 -1.41 3.11 -8.23
CA LYS A 36 -1.00 1.91 -7.49
C LYS A 36 -1.68 1.83 -6.14
N GLY A 37 -1.80 2.95 -5.45
CA GLY A 37 -2.52 3.00 -4.18
C GLY A 37 -3.98 2.59 -4.33
N ALA A 38 -4.63 3.09 -5.37
CA ALA A 38 -6.02 2.73 -5.67
C ALA A 38 -6.15 1.24 -5.98
N MET A 39 -5.24 0.69 -6.77
CA MET A 39 -5.21 -0.73 -7.07
C MET A 39 -5.03 -1.56 -5.79
N GLY A 40 -4.12 -1.13 -4.93
CA GLY A 40 -3.89 -1.81 -3.66
C GLY A 40 -5.15 -1.83 -2.80
N ASN A 41 -5.84 -0.72 -2.71
CA ASN A 41 -7.09 -0.65 -1.96
C ASN A 41 -8.17 -1.57 -2.55
N CYS A 42 -8.26 -1.63 -3.87
CA CYS A 42 -9.20 -2.53 -4.53
C CYS A 42 -8.86 -4.00 -4.27
N TYR A 43 -7.59 -4.37 -4.34
CA TYR A 43 -7.18 -5.73 -4.00
C TYR A 43 -7.53 -6.07 -2.55
N ALA A 44 -7.36 -5.11 -1.64
CA ALA A 44 -7.71 -5.31 -0.22
C ALA A 44 -9.20 -5.58 -0.07
N GLN A 45 -10.05 -4.82 -0.77
CA GLN A 45 -11.50 -5.02 -0.74
C GLN A 45 -11.90 -6.39 -1.29
N LEU A 46 -11.15 -6.89 -2.25
CA LEU A 46 -11.41 -8.20 -2.85
C LEU A 46 -10.84 -9.36 -2.04
N GLY A 47 -10.15 -9.07 -0.95
CA GLY A 47 -9.55 -10.08 -0.12
C GLY A 47 -8.20 -10.58 -0.59
N GLN A 48 -7.63 -9.98 -1.63
CA GLN A 48 -6.31 -10.35 -2.15
C GLN A 48 -5.23 -9.55 -1.41
N LEU A 49 -5.00 -9.93 -0.16
CA LEU A 49 -4.19 -9.14 0.76
C LEU A 49 -2.72 -9.09 0.39
N ASP A 50 -2.17 -10.18 -0.18
CA ASP A 50 -0.76 -10.19 -0.63
C ASP A 50 -0.52 -9.14 -1.70
N LYS A 51 -1.39 -9.10 -2.71
CA LYS A 51 -1.27 -8.12 -3.79
C LYS A 51 -1.52 -6.72 -3.28
N ALA A 52 -2.49 -6.54 -2.38
CA ALA A 52 -2.80 -5.24 -1.81
C ALA A 52 -1.61 -4.66 -1.08
N ALA A 53 -0.98 -5.43 -0.19
CA ALA A 53 0.19 -4.97 0.56
C ALA A 53 1.34 -4.63 -0.37
N SER A 54 1.61 -5.49 -1.36
CA SER A 54 2.68 -5.27 -2.34
C SER A 54 2.48 -3.99 -3.13
N MET A 55 1.27 -3.75 -3.61
CA MET A 55 0.96 -2.53 -4.38
C MET A 55 1.07 -1.27 -3.52
N LEU A 56 0.61 -1.33 -2.28
CA LEU A 56 0.68 -0.18 -1.38
C LEU A 56 2.12 0.14 -1.00
N LEU A 57 2.94 -0.87 -0.73
CA LEU A 57 4.36 -0.65 -0.44
C LEU A 57 5.08 -0.05 -1.65
N SER A 58 4.79 -0.55 -2.83
CA SER A 58 5.35 -0.01 -4.07
C SER A 58 4.92 1.43 -4.31
N ALA A 59 3.63 1.74 -4.06
CA ALA A 59 3.12 3.09 -4.19
C ALA A 59 3.82 4.05 -3.23
N ALA A 60 4.05 3.60 -2.00
CA ALA A 60 4.74 4.41 -1.00
C ALA A 60 6.17 4.74 -1.43
N ASP A 61 6.90 3.74 -1.94
CA ASP A 61 8.28 3.94 -2.38
C ASP A 61 8.36 4.87 -3.57
N GLU A 62 7.45 4.76 -4.51
CA GLU A 62 7.44 5.61 -5.71
C GLU A 62 7.03 7.04 -5.41
N ALA A 63 6.04 7.23 -4.54
CA ALA A 63 5.59 8.57 -4.16
C ALA A 63 6.67 9.33 -3.41
N ASP A 64 7.28 8.68 -2.44
CA ASP A 64 8.39 9.18 -1.62
C ASP A 64 8.18 10.62 -1.17
N ASN A 65 7.03 10.88 -0.55
CA ASN A 65 6.73 12.19 0.00
C ASN A 65 5.89 12.06 1.28
N ASN A 66 5.88 13.13 2.08
CA ASN A 66 5.21 13.12 3.38
C ASN A 66 3.68 13.13 3.30
N SER A 67 3.11 13.35 2.12
CA SER A 67 1.65 13.39 1.95
C SER A 67 1.07 12.02 1.61
N LEU A 68 1.69 11.30 0.71
CA LEU A 68 1.14 10.04 0.19
C LEU A 68 1.79 8.80 0.78
N SER A 69 3.12 8.79 0.88
CA SER A 69 3.85 7.58 1.30
C SER A 69 3.45 7.08 2.68
N PRO A 70 3.29 7.95 3.71
CA PRO A 70 2.86 7.47 5.02
C PRO A 70 1.47 6.85 5.00
N ILE A 71 0.56 7.37 4.20
CA ILE A 71 -0.79 6.82 4.06
C ILE A 71 -0.71 5.38 3.53
N TYR A 72 0.04 5.18 2.46
CA TYR A 72 0.18 3.87 1.85
C TYR A 72 0.92 2.89 2.77
N LEU A 73 1.95 3.36 3.46
CA LEU A 73 2.69 2.53 4.41
C LEU A 73 1.80 2.09 5.58
N GLN A 74 0.98 2.99 6.10
CA GLN A 74 0.05 2.63 7.18
C GLN A 74 -0.96 1.61 6.72
N GLN A 75 -1.55 1.80 5.55
CA GLN A 75 -2.50 0.86 4.98
C GLN A 75 -1.86 -0.52 4.75
N ALA A 76 -0.65 -0.53 4.20
CA ALA A 76 0.08 -1.78 3.99
C ALA A 76 0.38 -2.47 5.32
N GLY A 77 0.78 -1.71 6.33
CA GLY A 77 1.05 -2.26 7.66
C GLY A 77 -0.19 -2.91 8.27
N GLU A 78 -1.33 -2.27 8.16
CA GLU A 78 -2.59 -2.81 8.66
C GLU A 78 -2.96 -4.12 7.97
N ILE A 79 -2.76 -4.19 6.66
CA ILE A 79 -3.02 -5.41 5.89
C ILE A 79 -2.06 -6.53 6.33
N LEU A 80 -0.78 -6.20 6.51
CA LEU A 80 0.22 -7.17 6.95
C LEU A 80 -0.11 -7.71 8.34
N VAL A 81 -0.61 -6.87 9.24
CA VAL A 81 -1.07 -7.33 10.56
C VAL A 81 -2.20 -8.34 10.41
N LYS A 82 -3.16 -8.07 9.52
CA LYS A 82 -4.27 -9.00 9.28
C LYS A 82 -3.78 -10.34 8.74
N GLN A 83 -2.67 -10.35 8.02
CA GLN A 83 -2.08 -11.58 7.48
C GLN A 83 -1.19 -12.30 8.50
N GLY A 84 -0.98 -11.73 9.67
CA GLY A 84 -0.06 -12.29 10.65
C GLY A 84 1.41 -12.01 10.35
N LYS A 85 1.70 -11.14 9.40
CA LYS A 85 3.07 -10.77 9.01
C LYS A 85 3.52 -9.57 9.82
N TYR A 86 3.67 -9.79 11.11
CA TYR A 86 3.90 -8.69 12.06
C TYR A 86 5.24 -8.00 11.87
N ASP A 87 6.30 -8.76 11.56
CA ASP A 87 7.62 -8.17 11.33
C ASP A 87 7.60 -7.22 10.14
N ASP A 88 6.93 -7.61 9.06
CA ASP A 88 6.81 -6.76 7.88
C ASP A 88 5.96 -5.53 8.16
N ALA A 89 4.90 -5.68 8.96
CA ALA A 89 4.08 -4.55 9.39
C ALA A 89 4.90 -3.56 10.21
N ILE A 90 5.70 -4.05 11.13
CA ILE A 90 6.56 -3.21 11.96
C ILE A 90 7.56 -2.45 11.08
N LYS A 91 8.12 -3.09 10.06
CA LYS A 91 9.01 -2.41 9.11
C LYS A 91 8.32 -1.26 8.40
N ALA A 92 7.10 -1.47 7.93
CA ALA A 92 6.33 -0.43 7.25
C ALA A 92 6.05 0.75 8.19
N TYR A 93 5.62 0.48 9.40
CA TYR A 93 5.35 1.50 10.40
C TYR A 93 6.62 2.25 10.80
N THR A 94 7.72 1.53 10.99
CA THR A 94 9.01 2.13 11.35
C THR A 94 9.49 3.08 10.26
N LYS A 95 9.24 2.73 9.02
CA LYS A 95 9.59 3.59 7.89
C LYS A 95 8.85 4.92 7.95
N ILE A 96 7.59 4.92 8.38
CA ILE A 96 6.83 6.15 8.61
C ILE A 96 7.52 7.00 9.67
N LYS A 97 7.89 6.38 10.78
CA LYS A 97 8.52 7.05 11.90
C LYS A 97 9.88 7.66 11.53
N ASP A 98 10.70 6.90 10.80
CA ASP A 98 12.08 7.29 10.51
C ASP A 98 12.19 8.20 9.28
N LYS A 99 11.47 7.88 8.22
CA LYS A 99 11.60 8.60 6.95
C LYS A 99 10.57 9.70 6.77
N TYR A 100 9.37 9.50 7.30
CA TYR A 100 8.26 10.44 7.13
C TYR A 100 7.80 10.99 8.47
N PHE A 101 8.76 11.35 9.32
CA PHE A 101 8.49 11.77 10.70
C PHE A 101 7.68 13.06 10.79
N ARG A 102 7.63 13.84 9.71
CA ARG A 102 6.82 15.07 9.67
C ARG A 102 5.39 14.83 9.20
N SER A 103 5.05 13.59 8.91
CA SER A 103 3.71 13.27 8.43
C SER A 103 2.71 13.23 9.58
N TYR A 104 1.46 13.40 9.23
CA TYR A 104 0.36 13.28 10.19
C TYR A 104 0.32 11.88 10.81
N GLN A 105 0.59 10.87 9.98
CA GLN A 105 0.57 9.47 10.41
C GLN A 105 1.64 9.15 11.46
N SER A 106 2.77 9.85 11.42
CA SER A 106 3.86 9.58 12.36
C SER A 106 3.49 9.93 13.81
N MET A 107 2.47 10.75 14.01
CA MET A 107 2.07 11.17 15.35
C MET A 107 1.58 9.99 16.21
N ASP A 108 0.92 9.01 15.60
CA ASP A 108 0.38 7.86 16.31
C ASP A 108 1.08 6.54 15.97
N ILE A 109 2.17 6.60 15.21
CA ILE A 109 2.75 5.39 14.65
C ILE A 109 3.33 4.46 15.73
N ASP A 110 3.83 4.99 16.84
CA ASP A 110 4.36 4.18 17.93
C ASP A 110 3.27 3.25 18.50
N LYS A 111 2.04 3.74 18.55
CA LYS A 111 0.90 2.94 19.00
C LYS A 111 0.71 1.71 18.10
N TYR A 112 0.77 1.90 16.79
CA TYR A 112 0.62 0.80 15.84
C TYR A 112 1.79 -0.18 15.92
N ILE A 113 3.00 0.33 16.09
CA ILE A 113 4.19 -0.50 16.25
C ILE A 113 4.06 -1.38 17.50
N GLU A 114 3.66 -0.80 18.63
CA GLU A 114 3.49 -1.56 19.86
C GLU A 114 2.39 -2.60 19.75
N GLN A 115 1.29 -2.28 19.09
CA GLN A 115 0.21 -3.25 18.85
C GLN A 115 0.72 -4.45 18.06
N ALA A 116 1.50 -4.20 17.00
CA ALA A 116 2.04 -5.27 16.18
C ALA A 116 3.02 -6.13 16.97
N LYS A 117 3.86 -5.51 17.80
CA LYS A 117 4.79 -6.25 18.66
C LYS A 117 4.06 -7.15 19.64
N LEU A 118 2.96 -6.67 20.23
CA LEU A 118 2.16 -7.45 21.16
C LEU A 118 1.51 -8.64 20.48
N LEU A 119 1.00 -8.44 19.28
CA LEU A 119 0.36 -9.52 18.52
C LEU A 119 1.37 -10.57 18.07
N LYS A 120 2.63 -10.18 17.89
CA LYS A 120 3.69 -11.10 17.49
C LYS A 120 4.00 -12.14 18.56
N LYS A 121 3.80 -11.80 19.81
CA LYS A 121 4.03 -12.72 20.92
C LYS A 121 2.94 -13.79 20.94
#